data_fa1773b232b533fcdef455a539bba05b
#
_entry.id   fa1773b232b533fcdef455a539bba05b
#
_cell.length_a   1.000
_cell.length_b   1.000
_cell.length_c   1.000
_cell.angle_alpha   90.00
_cell.angle_beta   90.00
_cell.angle_gamma   90.00
#
_symmetry.space_group_name_H-M   'P 1'
#
loop_
_entity.id
_entity.type
_entity.pdbx_description
1 polymer ?
#
loop_
_entity_poly.entity_id
_entity_poly.type
_entity_poly.pdbx_seq_one_letter_code
_entity_poly.pdbx_strand_id
1 'polypeptide(L)'
;GGEEILELRKHGIPYSVVPGVTSSVAVPELAGIPVTHRRTARSFHVITGHTADSCTPEKLEQYAKIGGTLVFLMGLNSLGEIASGLISGGMPGDTPAAVISNGATIRQRTVRAPLSGIAEEVRAADIPAPAVIVVGDTAEYDFSATCAPPLDGVTVAVISSPDTGRKLTDGLNS
;
A
#
# COMPACT_ATOMS: atom_id res chain seq x y z
N GLY A 1 -11.82 -14.05 2.09
CA GLY A 1 -11.68 -13.96 3.54
C GLY A 1 -12.94 -14.28 4.30
N GLY A 2 -13.68 -13.24 4.77
CA GLY A 2 -14.84 -13.43 5.64
C GLY A 2 -16.00 -14.17 4.99
N GLU A 3 -16.27 -13.87 3.73
CA GLU A 3 -17.37 -14.49 2.96
C GLU A 3 -17.16 -15.99 2.76
N GLU A 4 -15.95 -16.41 2.42
CA GLU A 4 -15.61 -17.84 2.27
C GLU A 4 -15.75 -18.56 3.61
N ILE A 5 -15.34 -17.94 4.72
CA ILE A 5 -15.49 -18.50 6.06
C ILE A 5 -16.97 -18.66 6.42
N LEU A 6 -17.80 -17.67 6.11
CA LEU A 6 -19.24 -17.74 6.35
C LEU A 6 -19.88 -18.88 5.55
N GLU A 7 -19.45 -19.07 4.31
CA GLU A 7 -19.96 -20.16 3.47
C GLU A 7 -19.53 -21.54 3.98
N LEU A 8 -18.26 -21.70 4.37
CA LEU A 8 -17.77 -22.93 4.99
C LEU A 8 -18.57 -23.27 6.27
N ARG A 9 -18.84 -22.26 7.10
CA ARG A 9 -19.64 -22.43 8.33
C ARG A 9 -21.05 -22.93 8.07
N LYS A 10 -21.73 -22.39 7.05
CA LYS A 10 -23.07 -22.86 6.67
C LYS A 10 -23.11 -24.34 6.34
N HIS A 11 -22.04 -24.86 5.76
CA HIS A 11 -21.92 -26.24 5.35
C HIS A 11 -21.24 -27.14 6.38
N GLY A 12 -20.93 -26.63 7.57
CA GLY A 12 -20.26 -27.38 8.63
C GLY A 12 -18.84 -27.86 8.27
N ILE A 13 -18.18 -27.20 7.33
CA ILE A 13 -16.84 -27.55 6.86
C ILE A 13 -15.80 -26.96 7.82
N PRO A 14 -14.93 -27.79 8.44
CA PRO A 14 -13.82 -27.29 9.26
C PRO A 14 -12.85 -26.44 8.45
N TYR A 15 -12.34 -25.38 9.06
CA TYR A 15 -11.35 -24.49 8.45
C TYR A 15 -10.34 -23.98 9.49
N SER A 16 -9.20 -23.50 9.02
CA SER A 16 -8.24 -22.76 9.83
C SER A 16 -7.87 -21.47 9.10
N VAL A 17 -7.46 -20.47 9.87
CA VAL A 17 -7.02 -19.17 9.33
C VAL A 17 -5.53 -19.03 9.60
N VAL A 18 -4.76 -18.87 8.54
CA VAL A 18 -3.32 -18.53 8.63
C VAL A 18 -3.19 -17.04 8.32
N PRO A 19 -2.75 -16.20 9.28
CA PRO A 19 -2.55 -14.79 9.04
C PRO A 19 -1.39 -14.53 8.07
N GLY A 20 -1.49 -13.43 7.32
CA GLY A 20 -0.44 -12.95 6.45
C GLY A 20 -0.04 -11.52 6.75
N VAL A 21 1.04 -11.04 6.13
CA VAL A 21 1.49 -9.65 6.22
C VAL A 21 0.61 -8.79 5.30
N THR A 22 0.06 -7.71 5.86
CA THR A 22 -0.77 -6.78 5.07
C THR A 22 0.08 -5.81 4.26
N SER A 23 -0.29 -5.60 2.99
CA SER A 23 0.34 -4.61 2.13
C SER A 23 0.20 -3.17 2.63
N SER A 24 -0.83 -2.88 3.44
CA SER A 24 -1.05 -1.55 4.00
C SER A 24 0.03 -1.11 4.98
N VAL A 25 0.82 -2.04 5.51
CA VAL A 25 1.96 -1.79 6.40
C VAL A 25 3.27 -2.10 5.70
N ALA A 26 3.41 -3.31 5.15
CA ALA A 26 4.67 -3.77 4.59
C ALA A 26 5.15 -2.95 3.38
N VAL A 27 4.24 -2.56 2.48
CA VAL A 27 4.62 -1.81 1.28
C VAL A 27 5.12 -0.40 1.60
N PRO A 28 4.44 0.41 2.44
CA PRO A 28 4.99 1.67 2.92
C PRO A 28 6.36 1.52 3.62
N GLU A 29 6.49 0.55 4.54
CA GLU A 29 7.75 0.34 5.27
C GLU A 29 8.92 -0.01 4.35
N LEU A 30 8.71 -0.89 3.36
CA LEU A 30 9.72 -1.22 2.36
C LEU A 30 10.06 -0.05 1.43
N ALA A 31 9.16 0.93 1.31
CA ALA A 31 9.41 2.20 0.62
C ALA A 31 9.98 3.28 1.56
N GLY A 32 10.38 2.92 2.79
CA GLY A 32 10.94 3.83 3.77
C GLY A 32 9.93 4.75 4.45
N ILE A 33 8.61 4.46 4.32
CA ILE A 33 7.55 5.26 4.91
C ILE A 33 6.95 4.53 6.11
N PRO A 34 7.21 4.98 7.34
CA PRO A 34 6.57 4.40 8.52
C PRO A 34 5.08 4.79 8.53
N VAL A 35 4.17 3.83 8.71
CA VAL A 35 2.73 4.14 8.81
C VAL A 35 2.37 4.88 10.09
N THR A 36 3.23 4.82 11.11
CA THR A 36 3.14 5.62 12.34
C THR A 36 4.51 6.13 12.76
N HIS A 37 4.55 7.32 13.37
CA HIS A 37 5.77 7.86 13.96
C HIS A 37 5.44 8.72 15.18
N ARG A 38 6.23 8.58 16.27
CA ARG A 38 5.93 9.19 17.59
C ARG A 38 5.67 10.69 17.54
N ARG A 39 6.35 11.41 16.64
CA ARG A 39 6.29 12.87 16.54
C ARG A 39 5.29 13.36 15.50
N THR A 40 4.86 12.48 14.58
CA THR A 40 4.11 12.85 13.39
C THR A 40 2.71 12.28 13.39
N ALA A 41 2.57 10.96 13.45
CA ALA A 41 1.27 10.28 13.41
C ALA A 41 1.25 9.10 14.36
N ARG A 42 0.28 9.09 15.29
CA ARG A 42 0.12 8.03 16.29
C ARG A 42 -0.90 6.98 15.90
N SER A 43 -1.59 7.20 14.78
CA SER A 43 -2.58 6.28 14.21
C SER A 43 -2.41 6.21 12.71
N PHE A 44 -2.88 5.12 12.13
CA PHE A 44 -3.06 5.02 10.68
C PHE A 44 -4.41 4.35 10.39
N HIS A 45 -4.98 4.65 9.22
CA HIS A 45 -6.30 4.21 8.81
C HIS A 45 -6.18 3.54 7.45
N VAL A 46 -6.66 2.30 7.34
CA VAL A 46 -6.66 1.55 6.09
C VAL A 46 -8.02 1.63 5.45
N ILE A 47 -8.06 2.12 4.22
CA ILE A 47 -9.27 2.44 3.48
C ILE A 47 -9.22 1.71 2.14
N THR A 48 -10.33 1.08 1.74
CA THR A 48 -10.48 0.51 0.41
C THR A 48 -10.93 1.59 -0.57
N GLY A 49 -10.07 1.93 -1.53
CA GLY A 49 -10.31 3.02 -2.49
C GLY A 49 -11.15 2.64 -3.72
N HIS A 50 -11.63 1.40 -3.82
CA HIS A 50 -12.30 0.89 -5.02
C HIS A 50 -13.83 0.84 -4.94
N THR A 51 -14.42 0.95 -3.77
CA THR A 51 -15.88 0.89 -3.65
C THR A 51 -16.49 2.28 -3.72
N ALA A 52 -17.52 2.45 -4.53
CA ALA A 52 -18.31 3.68 -4.60
C ALA A 52 -18.72 4.18 -3.21
N ASP A 53 -18.91 3.26 -2.26
CA ASP A 53 -19.25 3.56 -0.88
C ASP A 53 -18.09 3.99 0.02
N SER A 54 -16.82 3.73 -0.34
CA SER A 54 -15.66 4.03 0.52
C SER A 54 -15.05 5.41 0.27
N CYS A 55 -15.21 5.94 -0.92
CA CYS A 55 -14.64 7.21 -1.36
C CYS A 55 -15.71 8.23 -1.76
N THR A 56 -16.88 8.20 -1.12
CA THR A 56 -17.86 9.28 -1.30
C THR A 56 -17.32 10.59 -0.73
N PRO A 57 -17.73 11.76 -1.26
CA PRO A 57 -17.29 13.06 -0.76
C PRO A 57 -17.42 13.19 0.76
N GLU A 58 -18.53 12.74 1.33
CA GLU A 58 -18.81 12.82 2.77
C GLU A 58 -17.83 11.97 3.60
N LYS A 59 -17.44 10.80 3.10
CA LYS A 59 -16.46 9.94 3.78
C LYS A 59 -15.05 10.48 3.65
N LEU A 60 -14.68 11.01 2.48
CA LEU A 60 -13.39 11.66 2.28
C LEU A 60 -13.23 12.89 3.18
N GLU A 61 -14.31 13.68 3.37
CA GLU A 61 -14.32 14.75 4.37
C GLU A 61 -14.09 14.25 5.81
N GLN A 62 -14.68 13.11 6.17
CA GLN A 62 -14.47 12.50 7.48
C GLN A 62 -13.02 12.03 7.63
N TYR A 63 -12.46 11.38 6.62
CA TYR A 63 -11.05 10.94 6.65
C TYR A 63 -10.08 12.13 6.74
N ALA A 64 -10.36 13.23 6.05
CA ALA A 64 -9.55 14.45 6.14
C ALA A 64 -9.44 15.00 7.57
N LYS A 65 -10.45 14.77 8.41
CA LYS A 65 -10.53 15.29 9.80
C LYS A 65 -10.02 14.31 10.85
N ILE A 66 -9.83 13.04 10.50
CA ILE A 66 -9.47 11.98 11.48
C ILE A 66 -8.04 12.14 12.00
N GLY A 67 -7.13 12.71 11.19
CA GLY A 67 -5.71 12.81 11.50
C GLY A 67 -4.98 11.46 11.37
N GLY A 68 -3.66 11.48 11.58
CA GLY A 68 -2.82 10.32 11.39
C GLY A 68 -2.48 10.06 9.92
N THR A 69 -2.07 8.85 9.61
CA THR A 69 -1.72 8.43 8.24
C THR A 69 -2.89 7.71 7.59
N LEU A 70 -3.27 8.12 6.39
CA LEU A 70 -4.28 7.43 5.59
C LEU A 70 -3.58 6.51 4.58
N VAL A 71 -3.97 5.24 4.54
CA VAL A 71 -3.46 4.25 3.60
C VAL A 71 -4.62 3.72 2.76
N PHE A 72 -4.60 4.04 1.46
CA PHE A 72 -5.63 3.56 0.54
C PHE A 72 -5.12 2.36 -0.25
N LEU A 73 -5.89 1.28 -0.21
CA LEU A 73 -5.71 0.10 -1.03
C LEU A 73 -6.69 0.13 -2.20
N MET A 74 -6.27 -0.37 -3.37
CA MET A 74 -7.11 -0.42 -4.59
C MET A 74 -7.64 0.94 -5.05
N GLY A 75 -6.96 2.05 -4.72
CA GLY A 75 -7.40 3.41 -4.99
C GLY A 75 -6.73 4.10 -6.18
N LEU A 76 -5.84 3.42 -6.91
CA LEU A 76 -5.02 4.07 -7.95
C LEU A 76 -5.86 4.76 -9.04
N ASN A 77 -6.93 4.10 -9.51
CA ASN A 77 -7.80 4.65 -10.53
C ASN A 77 -8.64 5.85 -10.04
N SER A 78 -8.87 5.92 -8.73
CA SER A 78 -9.63 7.00 -8.07
C SER A 78 -8.72 8.01 -7.36
N LEU A 79 -7.40 7.99 -7.62
CA LEU A 79 -6.43 8.82 -6.90
C LEU A 79 -6.78 10.31 -6.97
N GLY A 80 -7.20 10.80 -8.14
CA GLY A 80 -7.60 12.20 -8.30
C GLY A 80 -8.84 12.58 -7.48
N GLU A 81 -9.83 11.69 -7.42
CA GLU A 81 -11.04 11.84 -6.61
C GLU A 81 -10.72 11.79 -5.12
N ILE A 82 -9.85 10.86 -4.71
CA ILE A 82 -9.38 10.75 -3.33
C ILE A 82 -8.67 12.05 -2.91
N ALA A 83 -7.71 12.51 -3.71
CA ALA A 83 -6.95 13.72 -3.40
C ALA A 83 -7.85 14.95 -3.32
N SER A 84 -8.70 15.18 -4.32
CA SER A 84 -9.63 16.31 -4.33
C SER A 84 -10.64 16.26 -3.20
N GLY A 85 -11.16 15.07 -2.88
CA GLY A 85 -12.12 14.89 -1.78
C GLY A 85 -11.51 15.15 -0.40
N LEU A 86 -10.27 14.70 -0.17
CA LEU A 86 -9.54 15.00 1.07
C LEU A 86 -9.27 16.51 1.21
N ILE A 87 -8.86 17.17 0.13
CA ILE A 87 -8.63 18.62 0.13
C ILE A 87 -9.94 19.38 0.37
N SER A 88 -11.04 18.99 -0.28
CA SER A 88 -12.37 19.57 -0.06
C SER A 88 -12.84 19.36 1.39
N GLY A 89 -12.44 18.26 2.02
CA GLY A 89 -12.71 17.96 3.43
C GLY A 89 -11.87 18.76 4.43
N GLY A 90 -10.93 19.59 3.93
CA GLY A 90 -10.12 20.49 4.74
C GLY A 90 -8.68 20.02 4.97
N MET A 91 -8.23 18.93 4.31
CA MET A 91 -6.81 18.55 4.36
C MET A 91 -5.99 19.54 3.51
N PRO A 92 -4.86 20.05 4.02
CA PRO A 92 -4.00 20.95 3.25
C PRO A 92 -3.53 20.31 1.95
N GLY A 93 -3.52 21.06 0.85
CA GLY A 93 -3.08 20.58 -0.44
C GLY A 93 -1.59 20.22 -0.52
N ASP A 94 -0.78 20.77 0.38
CA ASP A 94 0.65 20.49 0.57
C ASP A 94 0.92 19.29 1.48
N THR A 95 -0.13 18.63 2.02
CA THR A 95 0.02 17.40 2.80
C THR A 95 0.83 16.39 2.00
N PRO A 96 1.89 15.79 2.58
CA PRO A 96 2.70 14.79 1.90
C PRO A 96 1.87 13.59 1.48
N ALA A 97 2.10 13.11 0.26
CA ALA A 97 1.48 11.89 -0.26
C ALA A 97 2.50 11.05 -1.02
N ALA A 98 2.30 9.74 -1.01
CA ALA A 98 3.12 8.79 -1.74
C ALA A 98 2.26 7.71 -2.39
N VAL A 99 2.68 7.25 -3.56
CA VAL A 99 2.11 6.08 -4.25
C VAL A 99 3.21 5.09 -4.51
N ILE A 100 3.05 3.87 -3.97
CA ILE A 100 4.01 2.79 -4.08
C ILE A 100 3.40 1.68 -4.93
N SER A 101 3.96 1.46 -6.11
CA SER A 101 3.55 0.44 -7.06
C SER A 101 4.43 -0.80 -6.96
N ASN A 102 3.87 -1.97 -7.19
CA ASN A 102 4.54 -3.27 -7.18
C ASN A 102 5.40 -3.49 -5.92
N GLY A 103 4.90 -3.04 -4.77
CA GLY A 103 5.61 -3.09 -3.49
C GLY A 103 6.11 -4.49 -3.16
N ALA A 104 7.26 -4.55 -2.47
CA ALA A 104 7.95 -5.79 -2.11
C ALA A 104 8.44 -6.62 -3.31
N THR A 105 8.64 -6.01 -4.47
CA THR A 105 9.21 -6.66 -5.65
C THR A 105 10.36 -5.84 -6.23
N ILE A 106 11.19 -6.46 -7.08
CA ILE A 106 12.24 -5.75 -7.82
C ILE A 106 11.70 -4.66 -8.77
N ARG A 107 10.39 -4.62 -9.00
CA ARG A 107 9.71 -3.61 -9.81
C ARG A 107 9.05 -2.53 -8.97
N GLN A 108 9.33 -2.48 -7.68
CA GLN A 108 8.79 -1.44 -6.82
C GLN A 108 9.19 -0.05 -7.33
N ARG A 109 8.20 0.83 -7.45
CA ARG A 109 8.39 2.24 -7.80
C ARG A 109 7.61 3.10 -6.82
N THR A 110 8.20 4.20 -6.40
CA THR A 110 7.58 5.14 -5.47
C THR A 110 7.54 6.53 -6.09
N VAL A 111 6.38 7.16 -6.09
CA VAL A 111 6.18 8.58 -6.43
C VAL A 111 5.76 9.31 -5.17
N ARG A 112 6.38 10.45 -4.88
CA ARG A 112 6.07 11.32 -3.74
C ARG A 112 5.79 12.72 -4.25
N ALA A 113 4.73 13.34 -3.76
CA ALA A 113 4.36 14.71 -4.10
C ALA A 113 3.40 15.27 -3.04
N PRO A 114 3.16 16.58 -3.01
CA PRO A 114 2.02 17.13 -2.29
C PRO A 114 0.71 16.53 -2.77
N LEU A 115 -0.26 16.38 -1.87
CA LEU A 115 -1.56 15.79 -2.16
C LEU A 115 -2.26 16.43 -3.38
N SER A 116 -2.11 17.75 -3.55
CA SER A 116 -2.68 18.48 -4.68
C SER A 116 -2.07 18.10 -6.04
N GLY A 117 -0.84 17.58 -6.08
CA GLY A 117 -0.11 17.23 -7.31
C GLY A 117 0.06 15.73 -7.52
N ILE A 118 -0.21 14.88 -6.52
CA ILE A 118 0.15 13.46 -6.57
C ILE A 118 -0.49 12.71 -7.75
N ALA A 119 -1.71 13.05 -8.12
CA ALA A 119 -2.40 12.37 -9.22
C ALA A 119 -1.75 12.68 -10.59
N GLU A 120 -1.24 13.88 -10.78
CA GLU A 120 -0.54 14.29 -12.00
C GLU A 120 0.84 13.63 -12.08
N GLU A 121 1.60 13.66 -11.00
CA GLU A 121 2.91 13.01 -10.91
C GLU A 121 2.85 11.50 -11.16
N VAL A 122 1.84 10.84 -10.58
CA VAL A 122 1.61 9.39 -10.79
C VAL A 122 1.26 9.09 -12.24
N ARG A 123 0.47 9.95 -12.89
CA ARG A 123 0.13 9.81 -14.31
C ARG A 123 1.34 10.06 -15.20
N ALA A 124 2.12 11.11 -14.94
CA ALA A 124 3.33 11.44 -15.67
C ALA A 124 4.40 10.34 -15.56
N ALA A 125 4.48 9.71 -14.40
CA ALA A 125 5.39 8.60 -14.14
C ALA A 125 4.89 7.25 -14.65
N ASP A 126 3.69 7.16 -15.22
CA ASP A 126 3.05 5.90 -15.68
C ASP A 126 3.14 4.79 -14.62
N ILE A 127 2.62 5.06 -13.44
CA ILE A 127 2.65 4.14 -12.30
C ILE A 127 1.55 3.09 -12.47
N PRO A 128 1.91 1.79 -12.59
CA PRO A 128 0.93 0.73 -12.77
C PRO A 128 0.34 0.23 -11.44
N ALA A 129 -0.83 -0.40 -11.51
CA ALA A 129 -1.33 -1.25 -10.45
C ALA A 129 -0.52 -2.58 -10.37
N PRO A 130 -0.49 -3.27 -9.21
CA PRO A 130 -1.08 -2.87 -7.93
C PRO A 130 -0.29 -1.76 -7.24
N ALA A 131 -1.00 -0.87 -6.52
CA ALA A 131 -0.36 0.22 -5.80
C ALA A 131 -1.03 0.47 -4.44
N VAL A 132 -0.25 0.99 -3.50
CA VAL A 132 -0.68 1.50 -2.20
C VAL A 132 -0.47 3.01 -2.19
N ILE A 133 -1.49 3.75 -1.73
CA ILE A 133 -1.44 5.20 -1.58
C ILE A 133 -1.30 5.51 -0.09
N VAL A 134 -0.38 6.38 0.26
CA VAL A 134 -0.16 6.88 1.63
C VAL A 134 -0.33 8.38 1.62
N VAL A 135 -1.15 8.91 2.53
CA VAL A 135 -1.38 10.35 2.69
C VAL A 135 -1.20 10.74 4.15
N GLY A 136 -0.47 11.79 4.38
CA GLY A 136 -0.17 12.33 5.71
C GLY A 136 1.33 12.60 5.90
N ASP A 137 1.68 13.27 6.99
CA ASP A 137 3.05 13.74 7.26
C ASP A 137 4.09 12.61 7.28
N THR A 138 3.68 11.35 7.55
CA THR A 138 4.60 10.21 7.50
C THR A 138 5.11 9.90 6.09
N ALA A 139 4.39 10.32 5.05
CA ALA A 139 4.80 10.13 3.66
C ALA A 139 6.04 10.96 3.26
N GLU A 140 6.41 11.95 4.09
CA GLU A 140 7.65 12.72 3.91
C GLU A 140 8.90 11.92 4.27
N TYR A 141 8.80 10.96 5.20
CA TYR A 141 9.96 10.16 5.62
C TYR A 141 10.46 9.24 4.50
N ASP A 142 11.77 9.14 4.43
CA ASP A 142 12.47 8.14 3.62
C ASP A 142 13.49 7.38 4.49
N PHE A 143 13.04 6.28 5.05
CA PHE A 143 13.86 5.34 5.81
C PHE A 143 14.26 4.13 4.98
N SER A 144 14.33 4.30 3.66
CA SER A 144 14.76 3.22 2.76
C SER A 144 16.11 2.66 3.16
N ALA A 145 16.29 1.36 2.95
CA ALA A 145 17.57 0.71 3.22
C ALA A 145 18.69 1.37 2.41
N THR A 146 19.81 1.65 3.06
CA THR A 146 20.98 2.28 2.44
C THR A 146 21.90 1.28 1.74
N CYS A 147 21.62 -0.01 1.88
CA CYS A 147 22.34 -1.09 1.18
C CYS A 147 21.35 -1.93 0.37
N ALA A 148 21.74 -2.26 -0.87
CA ALA A 148 20.99 -3.18 -1.69
C ALA A 148 20.99 -4.59 -1.06
N PRO A 149 19.89 -5.35 -1.19
CA PRO A 149 19.91 -6.78 -0.83
C PRO A 149 21.00 -7.53 -1.57
N PRO A 150 21.58 -8.60 -0.99
CA PRO A 150 22.71 -9.31 -1.59
C PRO A 150 22.49 -9.82 -3.02
N LEU A 151 21.22 -10.07 -3.38
CA LEU A 151 20.83 -10.58 -4.70
C LEU A 151 20.03 -9.55 -5.51
N ASP A 152 20.10 -8.25 -5.17
CA ASP A 152 19.40 -7.21 -5.89
C ASP A 152 19.86 -7.13 -7.34
N GLY A 153 18.90 -7.15 -8.28
CA GLY A 153 19.18 -7.18 -9.71
C GLY A 153 19.70 -8.51 -10.26
N VAL A 154 19.85 -9.54 -9.43
CA VAL A 154 20.27 -10.88 -9.87
C VAL A 154 19.06 -11.72 -10.26
N THR A 155 19.06 -12.22 -11.49
CA THR A 155 18.06 -13.21 -11.93
C THR A 155 18.66 -14.60 -11.82
N VAL A 156 18.05 -15.44 -11.01
CA VAL A 156 18.47 -16.83 -10.83
C VAL A 156 17.50 -17.76 -11.57
N ALA A 157 18.01 -18.52 -12.53
CA ALA A 157 17.28 -19.59 -13.19
C ALA A 157 17.50 -20.90 -12.43
N VAL A 158 16.44 -21.49 -11.90
CA VAL A 158 16.49 -22.79 -11.21
C VAL A 158 16.03 -23.89 -12.15
N ILE A 159 16.97 -24.74 -12.58
CA ILE A 159 16.69 -25.90 -13.44
C ILE A 159 16.83 -27.16 -12.56
N SER A 160 15.69 -27.70 -12.09
CA SER A 160 15.68 -28.87 -11.22
C SER A 160 14.35 -29.60 -11.27
N SER A 161 14.23 -30.70 -10.55
CA SER A 161 12.90 -31.31 -10.35
C SER A 161 11.95 -30.34 -9.61
N PRO A 162 10.64 -30.44 -9.80
CA PRO A 162 9.68 -29.49 -9.20
C PRO A 162 9.83 -29.34 -7.68
N ASP A 163 10.13 -30.41 -6.96
CA ASP A 163 10.27 -30.38 -5.50
C ASP A 163 11.55 -29.71 -5.04
N THR A 164 12.67 -29.96 -5.73
CA THR A 164 13.95 -29.34 -5.42
C THR A 164 13.97 -27.88 -5.85
N GLY A 165 13.35 -27.55 -7.00
CA GLY A 165 13.22 -26.20 -7.49
C GLY A 165 12.44 -25.31 -6.54
N ARG A 166 11.34 -25.79 -6.00
CA ARG A 166 10.51 -25.05 -5.04
C ARG A 166 11.29 -24.70 -3.78
N LYS A 167 12.01 -25.68 -3.19
CA LYS A 167 12.86 -25.45 -2.00
C LYS A 167 13.96 -24.41 -2.23
N LEU A 168 14.61 -24.44 -3.40
CA LEU A 168 15.64 -23.47 -3.77
C LEU A 168 15.06 -22.08 -3.98
N THR A 169 13.90 -21.98 -4.65
CA THR A 169 13.23 -20.69 -4.88
C THR A 169 12.78 -20.06 -3.57
N ASP A 170 12.23 -20.85 -2.66
CA ASP A 170 11.80 -20.38 -1.33
C ASP A 170 12.99 -19.89 -0.51
N GLY A 171 14.14 -20.57 -0.59
CA GLY A 171 15.38 -20.16 0.10
C GLY A 171 16.05 -18.91 -0.48
N LEU A 172 15.81 -18.59 -1.77
CA LEU A 172 16.33 -17.37 -2.40
C LEU A 172 15.46 -16.14 -2.15
N ASN A 173 14.18 -16.34 -1.78
CA ASN A 173 13.22 -15.29 -1.48
C ASN A 173 13.11 -14.98 0.03
N SER A 174 13.85 -15.67 0.86
CA SER A 174 13.93 -15.47 2.31
C SER A 174 15.09 -14.55 2.70
#